data_f7a54bb020f13f3bcf734d14c04112cd
#
_entry.id   f7a54bb020f13f3bcf734d14c04112cd
#
_cell.length_a   1.000
_cell.length_b   1.000
_cell.length_c   1.000
_cell.angle_alpha   90.00
_cell.angle_beta   90.00
_cell.angle_gamma   90.00
#
_symmetry.space_group_name_H-M   'P 1'
#
loop_
_entity.id
_entity.type
_entity.pdbx_description
1 polymer ?
#
loop_
_entity_poly.entity_id
_entity_poly.type
_entity_poly.pdbx_seq_one_letter_code
_entity_poly.pdbx_strand_id
1 'polypeptide(L)'
;MKWKLFKRGKGRVNRFAQSGRRVTGVVTDLPSGVKLALALAACAAVLVIGVWGVWTLFTVYYFRAQSLFVLRDLRSSVVIVTGRTLTPDLICEKLGLREGVNLFAIPIEQKRRELLEQAPNIREISIVRRMPDKLTVTIVERVPIARVGSHGRVVDEEGVVFIRYAGTGGLALIKGADEFSQIKPGERLHGNELA
;
A
#
# COMPACT_ATOMS: atom_id res chain seq x y z
N MET A 1 33.27 51.60 -91.21
CA MET A 1 33.02 50.46 -90.33
C MET A 1 31.77 50.70 -89.50
N LYS A 2 30.67 50.02 -89.74
CA LYS A 2 29.36 50.24 -89.14
C LYS A 2 29.14 49.18 -88.08
N TRP A 3 29.04 49.52 -86.79
CA TRP A 3 28.65 48.58 -85.70
C TRP A 3 27.15 48.57 -85.57
N LYS A 4 26.58 47.40 -85.77
CA LYS A 4 25.14 47.14 -85.55
C LYS A 4 24.91 46.91 -84.09
N LEU A 5 24.08 47.76 -83.47
CA LEU A 5 23.55 47.58 -82.13
C LEU A 5 22.58 46.40 -82.06
N PHE A 6 22.91 45.46 -81.20
CA PHE A 6 22.06 44.27 -80.89
C PHE A 6 20.92 44.73 -79.98
N LYS A 7 19.69 44.67 -80.47
CA LYS A 7 18.46 44.86 -79.67
C LYS A 7 18.27 43.74 -78.69
N ARG A 8 18.33 44.08 -77.38
CA ARG A 8 17.97 43.14 -76.26
C ARG A 8 16.49 42.82 -76.33
N GLY A 9 16.14 41.52 -76.50
CA GLY A 9 14.80 41.00 -76.46
C GLY A 9 14.25 41.14 -75.02
N LYS A 10 13.00 41.62 -74.89
CA LYS A 10 12.26 41.69 -73.66
C LYS A 10 11.96 40.24 -73.18
N GLY A 11 12.50 39.90 -72.05
CA GLY A 11 12.22 38.62 -71.40
C GLY A 11 10.72 38.45 -71.11
N ARG A 12 10.22 37.30 -71.50
CA ARG A 12 8.87 36.80 -71.15
C ARG A 12 8.77 36.69 -69.64
N VAL A 13 7.95 37.51 -69.02
CA VAL A 13 7.60 37.42 -67.61
C VAL A 13 6.74 36.16 -67.44
N ASN A 14 7.23 35.20 -66.70
CA ASN A 14 6.52 33.99 -66.35
C ASN A 14 5.25 34.32 -65.52
N ARG A 15 4.08 34.15 -66.12
CA ARG A 15 2.76 34.31 -65.49
C ARG A 15 2.28 33.07 -64.66
N PHE A 16 3.21 32.31 -64.14
CA PHE A 16 2.84 31.10 -63.35
C PHE A 16 2.98 31.25 -61.84
N ALA A 17 3.13 32.46 -61.34
CA ALA A 17 3.30 32.64 -59.88
C ALA A 17 2.16 33.47 -59.27
N GLN A 18 0.92 33.04 -59.46
CA GLN A 18 -0.20 33.54 -58.61
C GLN A 18 -1.40 32.59 -58.65
N SER A 19 -1.29 31.46 -58.03
CA SER A 19 -2.43 30.64 -57.65
C SER A 19 -2.18 30.14 -56.21
N GLY A 20 -1.74 31.04 -55.35
CA GLY A 20 -1.87 30.85 -53.91
C GLY A 20 -3.33 31.13 -53.52
N ARG A 21 -4.20 30.14 -53.61
CA ARG A 21 -5.50 30.20 -52.97
C ARG A 21 -5.29 30.40 -51.47
N ARG A 22 -5.40 31.65 -51.01
CA ARG A 22 -5.58 31.92 -49.59
C ARG A 22 -6.92 31.34 -49.18
N VAL A 23 -6.87 30.22 -48.49
CA VAL A 23 -8.04 29.62 -47.83
C VAL A 23 -8.28 30.38 -46.49
N THR A 24 -8.34 31.69 -46.54
CA THR A 24 -8.59 32.55 -45.39
C THR A 24 -9.93 33.28 -45.43
N GLY A 25 -10.90 32.76 -46.24
CA GLY A 25 -12.09 33.53 -46.55
C GLY A 25 -13.42 33.08 -45.96
N VAL A 26 -13.49 32.00 -45.14
CA VAL A 26 -14.79 31.47 -44.71
C VAL A 26 -15.27 31.95 -43.34
N VAL A 27 -14.41 32.57 -42.53
CA VAL A 27 -14.76 32.93 -41.15
C VAL A 27 -15.14 34.42 -40.97
N THR A 28 -14.98 35.25 -41.98
CA THR A 28 -15.08 36.72 -41.83
C THR A 28 -16.50 37.29 -41.88
N ASP A 29 -17.49 36.55 -42.38
CA ASP A 29 -18.84 37.06 -42.59
C ASP A 29 -19.89 36.56 -41.59
N LEU A 30 -19.47 35.92 -40.50
CA LEU A 30 -20.38 35.53 -39.45
C LEU A 30 -20.82 36.72 -38.59
N PRO A 31 -22.08 36.85 -38.22
CA PRO A 31 -22.56 37.91 -37.33
C PRO A 31 -21.82 37.86 -35.98
N SER A 32 -21.59 39.04 -35.41
CA SER A 32 -20.76 39.19 -34.19
C SER A 32 -21.16 38.28 -33.04
N GLY A 33 -22.49 37.98 -32.88
CA GLY A 33 -23.00 37.08 -31.89
C GLY A 33 -22.53 35.60 -32.09
N VAL A 34 -22.42 35.16 -33.35
CA VAL A 34 -21.96 33.78 -33.67
C VAL A 34 -20.47 33.65 -33.41
N LYS A 35 -19.66 34.69 -33.70
CA LYS A 35 -18.23 34.70 -33.38
C LYS A 35 -18.00 34.62 -31.88
N LEU A 36 -18.77 35.36 -31.08
CA LEU A 36 -18.66 35.30 -29.61
C LEU A 36 -19.10 33.91 -29.07
N ALA A 37 -20.17 33.34 -29.60
CA ALA A 37 -20.61 32.00 -29.20
C ALA A 37 -19.60 30.93 -29.50
N LEU A 38 -18.96 30.96 -30.70
CA LEU A 38 -17.88 30.04 -31.07
C LEU A 38 -16.64 30.20 -30.21
N ALA A 39 -16.26 31.44 -29.87
CA ALA A 39 -15.14 31.69 -28.96
C ALA A 39 -15.39 31.15 -27.56
N LEU A 40 -16.61 31.36 -27.01
CA LEU A 40 -16.99 30.80 -25.72
C LEU A 40 -17.04 29.27 -25.73
N ALA A 41 -17.58 28.66 -26.79
CA ALA A 41 -17.59 27.22 -26.97
C ALA A 41 -16.16 26.62 -27.05
N ALA A 42 -15.25 27.30 -27.78
CA ALA A 42 -13.85 26.89 -27.85
C ALA A 42 -13.16 27.00 -26.48
N CYS A 43 -13.38 28.06 -25.73
CA CYS A 43 -12.85 28.21 -24.37
C CYS A 43 -13.40 27.13 -23.44
N ALA A 44 -14.70 26.85 -23.50
CA ALA A 44 -15.31 25.78 -22.71
C ALA A 44 -14.74 24.40 -23.06
N ALA A 45 -14.54 24.10 -24.35
CA ALA A 45 -13.93 22.86 -24.80
C ALA A 45 -12.49 22.71 -24.29
N VAL A 46 -11.68 23.77 -24.32
CA VAL A 46 -10.31 23.76 -23.78
C VAL A 46 -10.32 23.50 -22.27
N LEU A 47 -11.25 24.12 -21.52
CA LEU A 47 -11.37 23.90 -20.09
C LEU A 47 -11.77 22.44 -19.78
N VAL A 48 -12.73 21.88 -20.51
CA VAL A 48 -13.18 20.48 -20.33
C VAL A 48 -12.03 19.52 -20.63
N ILE A 49 -11.30 19.73 -21.74
CA ILE A 49 -10.13 18.89 -22.10
C ILE A 49 -9.03 19.03 -21.04
N GLY A 50 -8.77 20.24 -20.55
CA GLY A 50 -7.78 20.50 -19.50
C GLY A 50 -8.13 19.78 -18.20
N VAL A 51 -9.36 19.90 -17.72
CA VAL A 51 -9.83 19.20 -16.50
C VAL A 51 -9.76 17.67 -16.69
N TRP A 52 -10.21 17.18 -17.84
CA TRP A 52 -10.15 15.74 -18.14
C TRP A 52 -8.71 15.23 -18.23
N GLY A 53 -7.81 16.00 -18.85
CA GLY A 53 -6.38 15.68 -18.91
C GLY A 53 -5.72 15.63 -17.54
N VAL A 54 -6.01 16.61 -16.67
CA VAL A 54 -5.51 16.63 -15.28
C VAL A 54 -6.06 15.41 -14.50
N TRP A 55 -7.35 15.10 -14.66
CA TRP A 55 -7.98 13.94 -14.03
C TRP A 55 -7.33 12.62 -14.46
N THR A 56 -7.08 12.44 -15.76
CA THR A 56 -6.43 11.22 -16.27
C THR A 56 -4.99 11.09 -15.80
N LEU A 57 -4.22 12.19 -15.80
CA LEU A 57 -2.86 12.21 -15.26
C LEU A 57 -2.85 11.88 -13.75
N PHE A 58 -3.76 12.46 -13.00
CA PHE A 58 -3.89 12.20 -11.56
C PHE A 58 -4.22 10.73 -11.28
N THR A 59 -5.19 10.14 -12.00
CA THR A 59 -5.55 8.73 -11.82
C THR A 59 -4.40 7.80 -12.17
N VAL A 60 -3.72 8.01 -13.31
CA VAL A 60 -2.56 7.20 -13.71
C VAL A 60 -1.42 7.32 -12.69
N TYR A 61 -1.12 8.53 -12.23
CA TYR A 61 -0.10 8.75 -11.20
C TYR A 61 -0.45 8.08 -9.88
N TYR A 62 -1.72 8.21 -9.44
CA TYR A 62 -2.22 7.61 -8.21
C TYR A 62 -2.14 6.08 -8.23
N PHE A 63 -2.57 5.44 -9.31
CA PHE A 63 -2.48 3.98 -9.47
C PHE A 63 -1.03 3.49 -9.55
N ARG A 64 -0.14 4.22 -10.23
CA ARG A 64 1.28 3.89 -10.26
C ARG A 64 1.96 4.06 -8.90
N ALA A 65 1.64 5.11 -8.17
CA ALA A 65 2.17 5.32 -6.83
C ALA A 65 1.77 4.19 -5.88
N GLN A 66 0.53 3.69 -5.97
CA GLN A 66 0.08 2.56 -5.15
C GLN A 66 0.82 1.26 -5.45
N SER A 67 1.24 1.02 -6.68
CA SER A 67 1.99 -0.19 -7.06
C SER A 67 3.43 -0.22 -6.55
N LEU A 68 3.96 0.91 -6.10
CA LEU A 68 5.30 0.98 -5.48
C LEU A 68 5.31 0.43 -4.04
N PHE A 69 4.16 0.43 -3.36
CA PHE A 69 4.03 0.04 -1.95
C PHE A 69 3.37 -1.34 -1.81
N VAL A 70 3.82 -2.27 -2.62
CA VAL A 70 3.31 -3.64 -2.62
C VAL A 70 4.27 -4.55 -1.88
N LEU A 71 3.76 -5.34 -0.94
CA LEU A 71 4.52 -6.32 -0.19
C LEU A 71 5.09 -7.39 -1.13
N ARG A 72 6.43 -7.46 -1.26
CA ARG A 72 7.10 -8.36 -2.20
C ARG A 72 7.65 -9.62 -1.55
N ASP A 73 8.11 -9.51 -0.32
CA ASP A 73 8.76 -10.62 0.37
C ASP A 73 8.19 -10.78 1.78
N LEU A 74 7.36 -11.80 1.94
CA LEU A 74 6.75 -12.16 3.20
C LEU A 74 7.74 -12.80 4.17
N ARG A 75 8.67 -13.64 3.67
CA ARG A 75 9.57 -14.41 4.53
C ARG A 75 10.62 -13.55 5.21
N SER A 76 11.14 -12.54 4.52
CA SER A 76 12.08 -11.58 5.11
C SER A 76 11.42 -10.57 6.05
N SER A 77 10.09 -10.53 6.06
CA SER A 77 9.31 -9.53 6.79
C SER A 77 8.99 -9.94 8.24
N VAL A 78 9.06 -11.22 8.58
CA VAL A 78 8.73 -11.70 9.92
C VAL A 78 9.98 -12.00 10.73
N VAL A 79 10.18 -11.26 11.81
CA VAL A 79 11.28 -11.46 12.76
C VAL A 79 10.72 -11.95 14.10
N ILE A 80 11.08 -13.16 14.50
CA ILE A 80 10.75 -13.71 15.83
C ILE A 80 11.92 -13.40 16.74
N VAL A 81 11.72 -12.54 17.74
CA VAL A 81 12.78 -12.09 18.65
C VAL A 81 13.03 -13.10 19.76
N THR A 82 11.98 -13.71 20.30
CA THR A 82 12.06 -14.73 21.36
C THR A 82 11.07 -15.84 21.11
N GLY A 83 11.51 -17.06 21.38
CA GLY A 83 10.66 -18.25 21.24
C GLY A 83 11.03 -19.14 20.06
N ARG A 84 10.55 -20.38 20.08
CA ARG A 84 10.74 -21.39 19.03
C ARG A 84 9.42 -22.04 18.61
N THR A 85 8.30 -21.53 19.11
CA THR A 85 6.99 -22.17 18.93
C THR A 85 6.30 -21.67 17.68
N LEU A 86 6.56 -20.42 17.29
CA LEU A 86 5.93 -19.77 16.14
C LEU A 86 6.87 -19.73 14.95
N THR A 87 6.39 -20.18 13.81
CA THR A 87 7.10 -20.08 12.54
C THR A 87 6.66 -18.83 11.76
N PRO A 88 7.54 -18.22 10.95
CA PRO A 88 7.17 -17.06 10.12
C PRO A 88 5.97 -17.32 9.21
N ASP A 89 5.89 -18.53 8.62
CA ASP A 89 4.81 -18.89 7.71
C ASP A 89 3.46 -18.93 8.43
N LEU A 90 3.40 -19.48 9.65
CA LEU A 90 2.18 -19.52 10.48
C LEU A 90 1.72 -18.10 10.85
N ILE A 91 2.65 -17.20 11.11
CA ILE A 91 2.33 -15.81 11.46
C ILE A 91 1.78 -15.06 10.25
N CYS A 92 2.38 -15.25 9.08
CA CYS A 92 1.87 -14.68 7.84
C CYS A 92 0.46 -15.17 7.53
N GLU A 93 0.19 -16.46 7.72
CA GLU A 93 -1.14 -17.05 7.54
C GLU A 93 -2.16 -16.45 8.52
N LYS A 94 -1.84 -16.42 9.83
CA LYS A 94 -2.73 -15.84 10.84
C LYS A 94 -2.99 -14.35 10.67
N LEU A 95 -2.01 -13.59 10.24
CA LEU A 95 -2.18 -12.19 9.89
C LEU A 95 -2.91 -11.99 8.55
N GLY A 96 -3.10 -13.06 7.76
CA GLY A 96 -3.70 -12.99 6.44
C GLY A 96 -2.87 -12.16 5.46
N LEU A 97 -1.55 -12.12 5.66
CA LEU A 97 -0.63 -11.41 4.78
C LEU A 97 -0.41 -12.22 3.49
N ARG A 98 -0.45 -11.53 2.36
CA ARG A 98 -0.16 -12.12 1.05
C ARG A 98 0.78 -11.21 0.27
N GLU A 99 1.63 -11.80 -0.53
CA GLU A 99 2.42 -11.04 -1.49
C GLU A 99 1.49 -10.34 -2.48
N GLY A 100 1.88 -9.17 -2.94
CA GLY A 100 1.06 -8.36 -3.83
C GLY A 100 0.05 -7.44 -3.15
N VAL A 101 -0.08 -7.49 -1.82
CA VAL A 101 -0.99 -6.60 -1.09
C VAL A 101 -0.33 -5.23 -0.88
N ASN A 102 -1.11 -4.17 -1.06
CA ASN A 102 -0.64 -2.82 -0.76
C ASN A 102 -0.46 -2.64 0.74
N LEU A 103 0.74 -2.18 1.16
CA LEU A 103 1.09 -1.99 2.57
C LEU A 103 0.14 -1.06 3.32
N PHE A 104 -0.44 -0.06 2.64
CA PHE A 104 -1.39 0.88 3.27
C PHE A 104 -2.79 0.30 3.42
N ALA A 105 -3.14 -0.72 2.63
CA ALA A 105 -4.42 -1.41 2.76
C ALA A 105 -4.48 -2.38 3.96
N ILE A 106 -3.33 -2.69 4.59
CA ILE A 106 -3.26 -3.60 5.73
C ILE A 106 -3.67 -2.86 7.01
N PRO A 107 -4.77 -3.23 7.69
CA PRO A 107 -5.20 -2.63 8.94
C PRO A 107 -4.36 -3.17 10.12
N ILE A 108 -3.16 -2.60 10.33
CA ILE A 108 -2.16 -3.11 11.27
C ILE A 108 -2.71 -3.26 12.69
N GLU A 109 -3.40 -2.26 13.22
CA GLU A 109 -3.89 -2.27 14.60
C GLU A 109 -4.98 -3.34 14.81
N GLN A 110 -5.83 -3.56 13.83
CA GLN A 110 -6.82 -4.63 13.89
C GLN A 110 -6.11 -5.99 13.87
N LYS A 111 -5.18 -6.19 12.95
CA LYS A 111 -4.43 -7.44 12.82
C LYS A 111 -3.59 -7.76 14.06
N ARG A 112 -3.01 -6.73 14.67
CA ARG A 112 -2.28 -6.87 15.92
C ARG A 112 -3.18 -7.36 17.06
N ARG A 113 -4.37 -6.77 17.22
CA ARG A 113 -5.35 -7.19 18.24
C ARG A 113 -5.84 -8.60 18.02
N GLU A 114 -6.27 -8.91 16.79
CA GLU A 114 -6.73 -10.25 16.41
C GLU A 114 -5.68 -11.33 16.74
N LEU A 115 -4.40 -11.06 16.46
CA LEU A 115 -3.35 -12.03 16.73
C LEU A 115 -3.08 -12.19 18.23
N LEU A 116 -3.09 -11.12 19.01
CA LEU A 116 -2.91 -11.18 20.47
C LEU A 116 -4.05 -11.96 21.15
N GLU A 117 -5.28 -11.80 20.68
CA GLU A 117 -6.45 -12.55 21.18
C GLU A 117 -6.39 -14.03 20.82
N GLN A 118 -5.95 -14.36 19.60
CA GLN A 118 -5.87 -15.74 19.12
C GLN A 118 -4.66 -16.51 19.62
N ALA A 119 -3.62 -15.84 20.04
CA ALA A 119 -2.34 -16.41 20.44
C ALA A 119 -1.87 -15.88 21.81
N PRO A 120 -2.44 -16.35 22.93
CA PRO A 120 -2.08 -15.91 24.29
C PRO A 120 -0.61 -16.15 24.65
N ASN A 121 0.10 -17.01 23.93
CA ASN A 121 1.53 -17.25 24.09
C ASN A 121 2.40 -16.12 23.54
N ILE A 122 1.82 -15.13 22.88
CA ILE A 122 2.51 -13.92 22.45
C ILE A 122 2.40 -12.86 23.57
N ARG A 123 3.55 -12.32 23.99
CA ARG A 123 3.62 -11.22 24.95
C ARG A 123 3.42 -9.87 24.25
N GLU A 124 4.14 -9.70 23.16
CA GLU A 124 4.16 -8.45 22.43
C GLU A 124 4.27 -8.71 20.93
N ILE A 125 3.61 -7.87 20.15
CA ILE A 125 3.71 -7.84 18.71
C ILE A 125 3.87 -6.40 18.22
N SER A 126 4.88 -6.17 17.42
CA SER A 126 5.12 -4.90 16.74
C SER A 126 5.08 -5.12 15.24
N ILE A 127 4.24 -4.35 14.55
CA ILE A 127 4.10 -4.41 13.09
C ILE A 127 4.45 -3.05 12.52
N VAL A 128 5.56 -2.97 11.79
CA VAL A 128 6.10 -1.72 11.24
C VAL A 128 6.21 -1.81 9.72
N ARG A 129 5.65 -0.82 9.02
CA ARG A 129 5.84 -0.68 7.58
C ARG A 129 7.25 -0.15 7.30
N ARG A 130 8.00 -0.86 6.50
CA ARG A 130 9.30 -0.46 5.99
C ARG A 130 9.18 -0.18 4.49
N MET A 131 9.13 1.10 4.16
CA MET A 131 9.03 1.53 2.77
C MET A 131 10.25 1.09 1.94
N PRO A 132 10.06 0.78 0.65
CA PRO A 132 8.80 0.90 -0.11
C PRO A 132 7.92 -0.35 -0.06
N ASP A 133 8.44 -1.55 0.24
CA ASP A 133 7.82 -2.83 -0.10
C ASP A 133 7.89 -3.89 1.01
N LYS A 134 8.28 -3.51 2.24
CA LYS A 134 8.46 -4.44 3.37
C LYS A 134 7.55 -4.13 4.54
N LEU A 135 7.17 -5.21 5.23
CA LEU A 135 6.46 -5.17 6.50
C LEU A 135 7.30 -5.92 7.54
N THR A 136 7.77 -5.26 8.57
CA THR A 136 8.50 -5.94 9.65
C THR A 136 7.54 -6.27 10.77
N VAL A 137 7.40 -7.57 11.04
CA VAL A 137 6.61 -8.11 12.15
C VAL A 137 7.57 -8.67 13.19
N THR A 138 7.64 -8.03 14.35
CA THR A 138 8.46 -8.47 15.47
C THR A 138 7.55 -9.06 16.54
N ILE A 139 7.83 -10.30 16.97
CA ILE A 139 7.04 -11.03 17.95
C ILE A 139 7.91 -11.41 19.11
N VAL A 140 7.40 -11.17 20.32
CA VAL A 140 7.99 -11.61 21.57
C VAL A 140 7.07 -12.65 22.19
N GLU A 141 7.53 -13.90 22.24
CA GLU A 141 6.78 -14.98 22.90
C GLU A 141 6.91 -14.88 24.42
N ARG A 142 5.86 -15.30 25.16
CA ARG A 142 5.89 -15.40 26.62
C ARG A 142 6.84 -16.52 27.06
N VAL A 143 7.59 -16.26 28.10
CA VAL A 143 8.49 -17.23 28.73
C VAL A 143 7.79 -17.82 29.93
N PRO A 144 7.53 -19.14 29.95
CA PRO A 144 6.88 -19.77 31.08
C PRO A 144 7.84 -19.87 32.28
N ILE A 145 7.34 -19.56 33.48
CA ILE A 145 8.10 -19.68 34.75
C ILE A 145 7.58 -20.84 35.60
N ALA A 146 6.29 -21.17 35.48
CA ALA A 146 5.70 -22.29 36.23
C ALA A 146 4.61 -22.99 35.43
N ARG A 147 4.29 -24.24 35.80
CA ARG A 147 3.13 -24.99 35.33
C ARG A 147 1.94 -24.77 36.25
N VAL A 148 0.75 -24.72 35.68
CA VAL A 148 -0.49 -24.52 36.45
C VAL A 148 -1.45 -25.67 36.15
N GLY A 149 -1.77 -26.42 37.17
CA GLY A 149 -2.70 -27.54 37.00
C GLY A 149 -2.26 -28.58 35.99
N SER A 150 -3.16 -28.95 35.08
CA SER A 150 -2.97 -29.96 34.04
C SER A 150 -3.09 -29.38 32.64
N HIS A 151 -2.91 -30.21 31.60
CA HIS A 151 -3.18 -29.86 30.21
C HIS A 151 -2.24 -28.83 29.56
N GLY A 152 -0.94 -28.80 29.98
CA GLY A 152 0.06 -27.94 29.37
C GLY A 152 -0.11 -26.45 29.64
N ARG A 153 -0.90 -26.10 30.66
CA ARG A 153 -1.03 -24.71 31.10
C ARG A 153 0.24 -24.27 31.82
N VAL A 154 0.70 -23.09 31.48
CA VAL A 154 1.87 -22.45 32.08
C VAL A 154 1.55 -20.99 32.33
N VAL A 155 2.30 -20.40 33.24
CA VAL A 155 2.18 -18.98 33.62
C VAL A 155 3.53 -18.29 33.41
N ASP A 156 3.50 -17.04 32.98
CA ASP A 156 4.66 -16.18 32.87
C ASP A 156 4.87 -15.27 34.08
N GLU A 157 5.89 -14.42 34.05
CA GLU A 157 6.22 -13.45 35.11
C GLU A 157 5.12 -12.41 35.36
N GLU A 158 4.23 -12.17 34.39
CA GLU A 158 3.10 -11.24 34.49
C GLU A 158 1.84 -11.90 35.04
N GLY A 159 1.90 -13.22 35.35
CA GLY A 159 0.77 -14.00 35.81
C GLY A 159 -0.19 -14.43 34.70
N VAL A 160 0.16 -14.27 33.42
CA VAL A 160 -0.71 -14.64 32.30
C VAL A 160 -0.61 -16.12 32.03
N VAL A 161 -1.76 -16.80 31.99
CA VAL A 161 -1.84 -18.23 31.70
C VAL A 161 -1.92 -18.46 30.18
N PHE A 162 -1.10 -19.38 29.67
CA PHE A 162 -1.12 -19.79 28.28
C PHE A 162 -0.81 -21.28 28.12
N ILE A 163 -0.97 -21.83 26.93
CA ILE A 163 -0.75 -23.25 26.68
C ILE A 163 0.61 -23.45 26.03
N ARG A 164 1.43 -24.33 26.63
CA ARG A 164 2.71 -24.77 26.08
C ARG A 164 2.98 -26.23 26.48
N TYR A 165 3.15 -27.09 25.49
CA TYR A 165 3.39 -28.51 25.74
C TYR A 165 4.88 -28.86 25.77
N ALA A 166 5.73 -28.15 25.03
CA ALA A 166 7.13 -28.47 24.91
C ALA A 166 8.01 -27.63 25.85
N GLY A 167 9.04 -28.29 26.44
CA GLY A 167 10.06 -27.60 27.26
C GLY A 167 9.59 -27.16 28.65
N THR A 168 8.51 -27.74 29.17
CA THR A 168 7.92 -27.37 30.46
C THR A 168 8.24 -28.35 31.59
N GLY A 169 8.94 -29.46 31.31
CA GLY A 169 9.19 -30.53 32.27
C GLY A 169 9.98 -30.14 33.52
N GLY A 170 10.88 -29.15 33.39
CA GLY A 170 11.69 -28.63 34.50
C GLY A 170 11.07 -27.47 35.28
N LEU A 171 9.86 -27.02 34.92
CA LEU A 171 9.21 -25.90 35.60
C LEU A 171 8.50 -26.37 36.86
N ALA A 172 8.50 -25.52 37.90
CA ALA A 172 7.73 -25.74 39.12
C ALA A 172 6.25 -25.93 38.79
N LEU A 173 5.58 -26.77 39.57
CA LEU A 173 4.13 -26.97 39.45
C LEU A 173 3.42 -26.24 40.59
N ILE A 174 2.57 -25.31 40.24
CA ILE A 174 1.67 -24.64 41.17
C ILE A 174 0.51 -25.64 41.46
N LYS A 175 0.45 -26.15 42.70
CA LYS A 175 -0.59 -27.05 43.21
C LYS A 175 -1.64 -26.17 43.91
N GLY A 176 -2.89 -26.60 43.86
CA GLY A 176 -3.97 -25.86 44.52
C GLY A 176 -5.16 -25.59 43.61
N ALA A 177 -5.30 -26.35 42.61
CA ALA A 177 -5.87 -25.90 41.39
C ALA A 177 -7.10 -26.63 40.86
N ASP A 178 -8.07 -26.91 41.63
CA ASP A 178 -9.42 -27.12 41.05
C ASP A 178 -9.98 -25.78 40.50
N GLU A 179 -9.61 -24.66 41.12
CA GLU A 179 -9.92 -23.31 40.64
C GLU A 179 -9.14 -22.93 39.34
N PHE A 180 -7.87 -23.30 39.24
CA PHE A 180 -7.05 -23.03 38.05
C PHE A 180 -7.47 -23.82 36.79
N SER A 181 -8.26 -24.88 36.94
CA SER A 181 -8.80 -25.63 35.80
C SER A 181 -9.78 -24.81 34.96
N GLN A 182 -10.37 -23.78 35.53
CA GLN A 182 -11.36 -22.90 34.87
C GLN A 182 -10.73 -21.67 34.20
N ILE A 183 -9.48 -21.35 34.52
CA ILE A 183 -8.81 -20.17 33.94
C ILE A 183 -8.55 -20.39 32.45
N LYS A 184 -9.03 -19.47 31.65
CA LYS A 184 -8.86 -19.53 30.21
C LYS A 184 -7.44 -19.03 29.81
N PRO A 185 -6.85 -19.58 28.74
CA PRO A 185 -5.64 -19.03 28.16
C PRO A 185 -5.82 -17.54 27.82
N GLY A 186 -4.87 -16.70 28.25
CA GLY A 186 -4.93 -15.23 28.11
C GLY A 186 -5.40 -14.50 29.37
N GLU A 187 -5.99 -15.19 30.35
CA GLU A 187 -6.36 -14.60 31.65
C GLU A 187 -5.14 -14.51 32.59
N ARG A 188 -5.18 -13.55 33.52
CA ARG A 188 -4.15 -13.36 34.54
C ARG A 188 -4.58 -14.03 35.85
N LEU A 189 -3.62 -14.69 36.49
CA LEU A 189 -3.75 -15.11 37.88
C LEU A 189 -3.80 -13.86 38.77
N HIS A 190 -4.81 -13.74 39.62
CA HIS A 190 -4.89 -12.64 40.59
C HIS A 190 -4.10 -13.00 41.87
N GLY A 191 -3.50 -11.99 42.50
CA GLY A 191 -2.56 -12.18 43.60
C GLY A 191 -3.05 -12.97 44.80
N ASN A 192 -4.36 -13.13 45.00
CA ASN A 192 -4.95 -13.96 46.07
C ASN A 192 -4.85 -15.48 45.76
N GLU A 193 -4.49 -15.85 44.56
CA GLU A 193 -4.40 -17.27 44.13
C GLU A 193 -2.93 -17.76 44.15
N LEU A 194 -1.97 -16.86 44.41
CA LEU A 194 -0.55 -17.15 44.43
C LEU A 194 0.00 -17.23 45.88
N ALA A 195 -0.82 -16.97 46.88
CA ALA A 195 -0.49 -17.11 48.31
C ALA A 195 -0.90 -18.51 48.81
#